data_40faf9961cd5568bf0d3663f1cc90a14
#
_entry.id   40faf9961cd5568bf0d3663f1cc90a14
#
_cell.length_a   1.000
_cell.length_b   1.000
_cell.length_c   1.000
_cell.angle_alpha   90.00
_cell.angle_beta   90.00
_cell.angle_gamma   90.00
#
_symmetry.space_group_name_H-M   'P 1'
#
loop_
_entity.id
_entity.type
_entity.pdbx_description
1 polymer ?
#
loop_
_entity_poly.entity_id
_entity_poly.type
_entity_poly.pdbx_seq_one_letter_code
_entity_poly.pdbx_strand_id
1 'polypeptide(L)'
;AARLFVTPIKYKIPKRESEMDRNSLQKSIRIPGIEKEVVVYEYGKSEKKILLVHGWSGRGTQLFKIADELVKAGYSTISFDAPAHGKSPGKYTIMVDFIAAILELEKQFGPFEAAIGHSLGGMSVLNSIKKGLKVHHAVVIGSGDIVQDVMDDFVEKLELKPNISTLLRLHFEKKYGEKMNNYSAFLAAKETNIPVLVIHDNDDPEVPVKAGINIHKYLKNGELLLTNGLGHRKILGNAKVIERIVHFINSK
;
A
#
# COMPACT_ATOMS: atom_id res chain seq x y z
N ALA A 1 -18.59 14.80 3.96
CA ALA A 1 -18.08 13.43 3.88
C ALA A 1 -17.04 13.27 2.75
N ALA A 2 -17.37 13.53 1.46
CA ALA A 2 -16.47 13.25 0.33
C ALA A 2 -15.10 13.93 0.43
N ARG A 3 -15.07 15.23 0.76
CA ARG A 3 -13.80 15.95 0.95
C ARG A 3 -12.94 15.35 2.07
N LEU A 4 -13.55 14.98 3.20
CA LEU A 4 -12.85 14.39 4.33
C LEU A 4 -12.30 12.99 3.98
N PHE A 5 -13.07 12.18 3.27
CA PHE A 5 -12.66 10.84 2.81
C PHE A 5 -11.37 10.86 1.97
N VAL A 6 -11.17 11.91 1.17
CA VAL A 6 -9.99 12.02 0.28
C VAL A 6 -8.87 12.90 0.85
N THR A 7 -8.98 13.35 2.09
CA THR A 7 -7.98 14.22 2.74
C THR A 7 -7.18 13.43 3.77
N PRO A 8 -5.96 13.00 3.46
CA PRO A 8 -5.12 12.32 4.43
C PRO A 8 -4.61 13.28 5.51
N ILE A 9 -4.42 12.76 6.72
CA ILE A 9 -3.79 13.49 7.81
C ILE A 9 -2.27 13.40 7.64
N LYS A 10 -1.60 14.54 7.56
CA LYS A 10 -0.14 14.59 7.51
C LYS A 10 0.44 14.59 8.92
N TYR A 11 1.24 13.59 9.21
CA TYR A 11 1.96 13.48 10.49
C TYR A 11 3.45 13.83 10.30
N LYS A 12 4.06 14.40 11.32
CA LYS A 12 5.52 14.56 11.38
C LYS A 12 6.21 13.19 11.32
N ILE A 13 7.38 13.13 10.70
CA ILE A 13 8.19 11.92 10.63
C ILE A 13 8.64 11.55 12.06
N PRO A 14 8.31 10.35 12.57
CA PRO A 14 8.74 9.91 13.89
C PRO A 14 10.26 9.69 13.94
N LYS A 15 10.87 9.85 15.12
CA LYS A 15 12.32 9.64 15.31
C LYS A 15 12.79 8.27 14.79
N ARG A 16 11.99 7.22 14.94
CA ARG A 16 12.31 5.85 14.49
C ARG A 16 12.46 5.72 12.96
N GLU A 17 11.90 6.65 12.18
CA GLU A 17 11.97 6.66 10.72
C GLU A 17 13.02 7.64 10.17
N SER A 18 13.63 8.44 11.06
CA SER A 18 14.54 9.53 10.66
C SER A 18 15.84 9.06 10.03
N GLU A 19 16.27 7.83 10.28
CA GLU A 19 17.47 7.26 9.67
C GLU A 19 17.23 6.97 8.18
N MET A 20 16.15 6.28 7.84
CA MET A 20 15.76 6.06 6.45
C MET A 20 15.52 7.39 5.74
N ASP A 21 14.84 8.35 6.39
CA ASP A 21 14.59 9.67 5.80
C ASP A 21 15.88 10.43 5.44
N ARG A 22 16.90 10.40 6.32
CA ARG A 22 18.18 11.08 6.06
C ARG A 22 19.08 10.37 5.07
N ASN A 23 19.06 9.04 5.08
CA ASN A 23 19.98 8.21 4.29
C ASN A 23 19.41 7.85 2.90
N SER A 24 18.17 8.20 2.62
CA SER A 24 17.57 8.02 1.29
C SER A 24 17.95 9.18 0.36
N LEU A 25 18.25 8.86 -0.89
CA LEU A 25 18.24 9.87 -1.96
C LEU A 25 16.76 10.21 -2.25
N GLN A 26 16.42 11.48 -2.09
CA GLN A 26 15.04 11.95 -2.26
C GLN A 26 14.89 12.75 -3.55
N LYS A 27 13.85 12.47 -4.30
CA LYS A 27 13.50 13.19 -5.54
C LYS A 27 12.01 13.49 -5.57
N SER A 28 11.64 14.67 -6.06
CA SER A 28 10.24 14.95 -6.43
C SER A 28 10.05 14.58 -7.90
N ILE A 29 9.01 13.79 -8.17
CA ILE A 29 8.64 13.41 -9.54
C ILE A 29 7.18 13.77 -9.81
N ARG A 30 6.90 14.18 -11.05
CA ARG A 30 5.54 14.40 -11.52
C ARG A 30 4.96 13.07 -12.04
N ILE A 31 3.71 12.84 -11.71
CA ILE A 31 2.94 11.69 -12.21
C ILE A 31 2.03 12.17 -13.35
N PRO A 32 2.39 11.91 -14.61
CA PRO A 32 1.74 12.55 -15.75
C PRO A 32 0.23 12.31 -15.84
N GLY A 33 -0.22 11.10 -15.55
CA GLY A 33 -1.65 10.74 -15.72
C GLY A 33 -2.61 11.39 -14.73
N ILE A 34 -2.10 11.97 -13.62
CA ILE A 34 -2.90 12.62 -12.58
C ILE A 34 -2.46 14.05 -12.28
N GLU A 35 -1.41 14.53 -12.98
CA GLU A 35 -0.85 15.88 -12.82
C GLU A 35 -0.49 16.23 -11.36
N LYS A 36 -0.01 15.23 -10.59
CA LYS A 36 0.40 15.38 -9.20
C LYS A 36 1.88 15.05 -9.04
N GLU A 37 2.48 15.55 -7.97
CA GLU A 37 3.86 15.26 -7.61
C GLU A 37 3.91 14.32 -6.40
N VAL A 38 4.95 13.48 -6.38
CA VAL A 38 5.28 12.60 -5.27
C VAL A 38 6.76 12.72 -4.92
N VAL A 39 7.07 12.61 -3.63
CA VAL A 39 8.46 12.52 -3.16
C VAL A 39 8.82 11.05 -3.08
N VAL A 40 9.88 10.66 -3.76
CA VAL A 40 10.41 9.30 -3.84
C VAL A 40 11.66 9.19 -2.98
N TYR A 41 11.82 8.07 -2.31
CA TYR A 41 12.96 7.71 -1.47
C TYR A 41 13.66 6.50 -2.07
N GLU A 42 14.91 6.67 -2.51
CA GLU A 42 15.80 5.57 -2.90
C GLU A 42 16.70 5.22 -1.71
N TYR A 43 16.57 4.03 -1.15
CA TYR A 43 17.30 3.61 0.04
C TYR A 43 18.05 2.29 -0.20
N GLY A 44 19.36 2.27 0.11
CA GLY A 44 20.28 1.20 -0.28
C GLY A 44 20.98 1.45 -1.62
N LYS A 45 21.86 0.54 -2.04
CA LYS A 45 22.72 0.71 -3.23
C LYS A 45 22.75 -0.55 -4.11
N SER A 46 21.66 -1.30 -4.21
CA SER A 46 21.58 -2.50 -5.04
C SER A 46 20.80 -2.23 -6.32
N GLU A 47 21.17 -2.90 -7.40
CA GLU A 47 20.39 -2.92 -8.64
C GLU A 47 19.08 -3.71 -8.48
N LYS A 48 19.04 -4.68 -7.54
CA LYS A 48 17.81 -5.40 -7.19
C LYS A 48 16.93 -4.53 -6.30
N LYS A 49 15.83 -4.05 -6.83
CA LYS A 49 14.98 -3.06 -6.18
C LYS A 49 13.65 -3.63 -5.74
N ILE A 50 13.18 -3.20 -4.57
CA ILE A 50 11.87 -3.56 -4.05
C ILE A 50 11.06 -2.29 -3.83
N LEU A 51 9.81 -2.29 -4.33
CA LEU A 51 8.88 -1.19 -4.13
C LEU A 51 8.16 -1.33 -2.80
N LEU A 52 8.14 -0.25 -1.99
CA LEU A 52 7.42 -0.18 -0.72
C LEU A 52 6.29 0.85 -0.80
N VAL A 53 5.08 0.45 -0.46
CA VAL A 53 3.87 1.28 -0.58
C VAL A 53 3.16 1.41 0.77
N HIS A 54 3.11 2.63 1.29
CA HIS A 54 2.48 2.92 2.57
C HIS A 54 0.94 2.92 2.52
N GLY A 55 0.30 2.88 3.69
CA GLY A 55 -1.15 2.99 3.84
C GLY A 55 -1.68 4.42 3.90
N TRP A 56 -2.99 4.56 4.12
CA TRP A 56 -3.64 5.86 4.30
C TRP A 56 -3.03 6.66 5.44
N SER A 57 -2.83 7.95 5.24
CA SER A 57 -2.14 8.85 6.18
C SER A 57 -0.72 8.38 6.58
N GLY A 58 -0.15 7.44 5.83
CA GLY A 58 1.23 6.98 5.97
C GLY A 58 2.24 7.91 5.26
N ARG A 59 3.42 7.37 4.94
CA ARG A 59 4.50 8.05 4.22
C ARG A 59 5.54 7.05 3.74
N GLY A 60 6.42 7.44 2.83
CA GLY A 60 7.44 6.59 2.21
C GLY A 60 8.37 5.90 3.20
N THR A 61 8.62 6.51 4.37
CA THR A 61 9.47 5.93 5.42
C THR A 61 8.75 4.98 6.39
N GLN A 62 7.43 4.79 6.25
CA GLN A 62 6.63 3.99 7.19
C GLN A 62 7.11 2.54 7.33
N LEU A 63 7.58 1.94 6.25
CA LEU A 63 8.06 0.56 6.19
C LEU A 63 9.58 0.44 6.46
N PHE A 64 10.18 1.39 7.18
CA PHE A 64 11.62 1.49 7.37
C PHE A 64 12.28 0.21 7.89
N LYS A 65 11.68 -0.50 8.86
CA LYS A 65 12.24 -1.75 9.39
C LYS A 65 12.30 -2.86 8.34
N ILE A 66 11.29 -2.93 7.47
CA ILE A 66 11.29 -3.85 6.33
C ILE A 66 12.38 -3.42 5.35
N ALA A 67 12.49 -2.11 5.06
CA ALA A 67 13.53 -1.57 4.20
C ALA A 67 14.94 -1.87 4.71
N ASP A 68 15.20 -1.70 6.02
CA ASP A 68 16.49 -1.99 6.63
C ASP A 68 16.91 -3.47 6.46
N GLU A 69 15.99 -4.41 6.68
CA GLU A 69 16.28 -5.85 6.53
C GLU A 69 16.41 -6.25 5.05
N LEU A 70 15.66 -5.62 4.14
CA LEU A 70 15.84 -5.82 2.70
C LEU A 70 17.21 -5.31 2.22
N VAL A 71 17.66 -4.17 2.73
CA VAL A 71 19.01 -3.65 2.41
C VAL A 71 20.09 -4.60 2.93
N LYS A 72 19.96 -5.14 4.15
CA LYS A 72 20.87 -6.18 4.67
C LYS A 72 20.84 -7.46 3.82
N ALA A 73 19.70 -7.80 3.23
CA ALA A 73 19.53 -8.94 2.34
C ALA A 73 20.04 -8.70 0.91
N GLY A 74 20.64 -7.53 0.63
CA GLY A 74 21.26 -7.22 -0.65
C GLY A 74 20.34 -6.54 -1.67
N TYR A 75 19.21 -6.01 -1.25
CA TYR A 75 18.30 -5.20 -2.08
C TYR A 75 18.52 -3.69 -1.84
N SER A 76 17.96 -2.87 -2.71
CA SER A 76 17.62 -1.49 -2.41
C SER A 76 16.10 -1.34 -2.41
N THR A 77 15.60 -0.29 -1.80
CA THR A 77 14.16 -0.05 -1.79
C THR A 77 13.81 1.29 -2.43
N ILE A 78 12.71 1.30 -3.18
CA ILE A 78 12.07 2.49 -3.67
C ILE A 78 10.77 2.65 -2.91
N SER A 79 10.60 3.74 -2.21
CA SER A 79 9.34 4.11 -1.57
C SER A 79 8.94 5.52 -1.93
N PHE A 80 7.74 5.94 -1.64
CA PHE A 80 7.28 7.27 -1.98
C PHE A 80 6.23 7.76 -0.98
N ASP A 81 6.14 9.06 -0.83
CA ASP A 81 4.96 9.69 -0.24
C ASP A 81 3.92 9.83 -1.35
N ALA A 82 2.78 9.15 -1.24
CA ALA A 82 1.70 9.29 -2.20
C ALA A 82 1.19 10.75 -2.27
N PRO A 83 0.49 11.17 -3.32
CA PRO A 83 -0.02 12.53 -3.40
C PRO A 83 -0.76 12.94 -2.12
N ALA A 84 -0.53 14.15 -1.64
CA ALA A 84 -1.07 14.70 -0.39
C ALA A 84 -0.59 14.03 0.91
N HIS A 85 0.34 13.06 0.85
CA HIS A 85 0.94 12.43 2.03
C HIS A 85 2.37 12.94 2.29
N GLY A 86 2.86 12.75 3.51
CA GLY A 86 4.24 13.07 3.89
C GLY A 86 4.72 14.43 3.37
N LYS A 87 5.82 14.41 2.63
CA LYS A 87 6.43 15.59 1.97
C LYS A 87 5.81 15.91 0.61
N SER A 88 5.02 15.00 0.03
CA SER A 88 4.35 15.23 -1.26
C SER A 88 3.32 16.34 -1.17
N PRO A 89 3.25 17.23 -2.18
CA PRO A 89 2.28 18.32 -2.20
C PRO A 89 0.84 17.82 -2.40
N GLY A 90 -0.11 18.75 -2.22
CA GLY A 90 -1.51 18.49 -2.43
C GLY A 90 -2.32 18.41 -1.14
N LYS A 91 -3.64 18.31 -1.31
CA LYS A 91 -4.63 18.25 -0.22
C LYS A 91 -5.50 16.98 -0.29
N TYR A 92 -5.64 16.42 -1.49
CA TYR A 92 -6.56 15.32 -1.77
C TYR A 92 -5.89 14.22 -2.56
N THR A 93 -6.25 13.01 -2.25
CA THR A 93 -5.82 11.82 -2.98
C THR A 93 -6.83 10.68 -2.79
N ILE A 94 -6.76 9.70 -3.68
CA ILE A 94 -7.50 8.43 -3.58
C ILE A 94 -6.60 7.28 -4.04
N MET A 95 -7.05 6.05 -3.88
CA MET A 95 -6.27 4.86 -4.27
C MET A 95 -5.83 4.88 -5.75
N VAL A 96 -6.62 5.45 -6.66
CA VAL A 96 -6.25 5.56 -8.09
C VAL A 96 -4.98 6.40 -8.28
N ASP A 97 -4.75 7.41 -7.44
CA ASP A 97 -3.52 8.21 -7.48
C ASP A 97 -2.29 7.38 -7.02
N PHE A 98 -2.47 6.50 -6.01
CA PHE A 98 -1.42 5.55 -5.60
C PHE A 98 -1.06 4.61 -6.75
N ILE A 99 -2.05 4.05 -7.42
CA ILE A 99 -1.86 3.14 -8.56
C ILE A 99 -1.10 3.86 -9.69
N ALA A 100 -1.51 5.08 -10.03
CA ALA A 100 -0.83 5.88 -11.04
C ALA A 100 0.63 6.16 -10.67
N ALA A 101 0.90 6.49 -9.39
CA ALA A 101 2.25 6.69 -8.89
C ALA A 101 3.08 5.39 -8.97
N ILE A 102 2.55 4.25 -8.55
CA ILE A 102 3.23 2.95 -8.61
C ILE A 102 3.65 2.62 -10.05
N LEU A 103 2.74 2.76 -11.02
CA LEU A 103 3.01 2.47 -12.42
C LEU A 103 4.05 3.43 -13.03
N GLU A 104 4.05 4.69 -12.62
CA GLU A 104 5.06 5.64 -13.07
C GLU A 104 6.42 5.37 -12.43
N LEU A 105 6.44 4.97 -11.14
CA LEU A 105 7.68 4.56 -10.46
C LEU A 105 8.31 3.32 -11.10
N GLU A 106 7.52 2.37 -11.58
CA GLU A 106 8.04 1.22 -12.33
C GLU A 106 8.79 1.67 -13.59
N LYS A 107 8.24 2.62 -14.34
CA LYS A 107 8.88 3.12 -15.57
C LYS A 107 10.21 3.85 -15.29
N GLN A 108 10.28 4.60 -14.19
CA GLN A 108 11.43 5.44 -13.90
C GLN A 108 12.51 4.74 -13.07
N PHE A 109 12.14 3.81 -12.20
CA PHE A 109 13.02 3.16 -11.21
C PHE A 109 13.09 1.65 -11.34
N GLY A 110 12.17 1.03 -12.08
CA GLY A 110 12.13 -0.42 -12.27
C GLY A 110 13.28 -0.95 -13.15
N PRO A 111 13.36 -2.27 -13.35
CA PRO A 111 12.39 -3.26 -12.85
C PRO A 111 12.43 -3.44 -11.33
N PHE A 112 11.31 -3.89 -10.75
CA PHE A 112 11.25 -4.26 -9.33
C PHE A 112 11.19 -5.79 -9.18
N GLU A 113 11.97 -6.34 -8.23
CA GLU A 113 11.91 -7.76 -7.86
C GLU A 113 10.59 -8.08 -7.13
N ALA A 114 10.16 -7.17 -6.26
CA ALA A 114 8.92 -7.32 -5.52
C ALA A 114 8.25 -5.97 -5.22
N ALA A 115 6.96 -6.02 -4.87
CA ALA A 115 6.23 -4.89 -4.32
C ALA A 115 5.60 -5.27 -2.98
N ILE A 116 5.78 -4.44 -1.95
CA ILE A 116 5.26 -4.62 -0.60
C ILE A 116 4.32 -3.47 -0.29
N GLY A 117 3.06 -3.78 0.04
CA GLY A 117 2.07 -2.77 0.37
C GLY A 117 1.43 -2.99 1.74
N HIS A 118 1.25 -1.90 2.49
CA HIS A 118 0.54 -1.90 3.78
C HIS A 118 -0.82 -1.24 3.65
N SER A 119 -1.87 -1.88 4.22
CA SER A 119 -3.23 -1.31 4.27
C SER A 119 -3.72 -0.90 2.87
N LEU A 120 -4.07 0.37 2.63
CA LEU A 120 -4.40 0.91 1.31
C LEU A 120 -3.28 0.67 0.27
N GLY A 121 -2.01 0.67 0.71
CA GLY A 121 -0.87 0.34 -0.14
C GLY A 121 -0.93 -1.10 -0.66
N GLY A 122 -1.42 -2.05 0.12
CA GLY A 122 -1.64 -3.44 -0.31
C GLY A 122 -2.71 -3.55 -1.39
N MET A 123 -3.86 -2.87 -1.21
CA MET A 123 -4.89 -2.76 -2.25
C MET A 123 -4.32 -2.14 -3.52
N SER A 124 -3.50 -1.09 -3.38
CA SER A 124 -2.89 -0.37 -4.50
C SER A 124 -1.90 -1.24 -5.26
N VAL A 125 -1.07 -2.04 -4.58
CA VAL A 125 -0.12 -2.98 -5.20
C VAL A 125 -0.87 -4.02 -6.04
N LEU A 126 -1.89 -4.70 -5.48
CA LEU A 126 -2.65 -5.72 -6.22
C LEU A 126 -3.34 -5.11 -7.45
N ASN A 127 -3.96 -3.93 -7.31
CA ASN A 127 -4.57 -3.24 -8.44
C ASN A 127 -3.54 -2.76 -9.48
N SER A 128 -2.33 -2.40 -9.06
CA SER A 128 -1.25 -2.05 -9.98
C SER A 128 -0.77 -3.26 -10.77
N ILE A 129 -0.66 -4.44 -10.15
CA ILE A 129 -0.36 -5.71 -10.84
C ILE A 129 -1.44 -6.02 -11.90
N LYS A 130 -2.71 -5.92 -11.53
CA LYS A 130 -3.83 -6.04 -12.47
C LYS A 130 -3.73 -5.05 -13.64
N LYS A 131 -3.18 -3.85 -13.42
CA LYS A 131 -2.98 -2.80 -14.44
C LYS A 131 -1.63 -2.87 -15.14
N GLY A 132 -0.83 -3.91 -14.91
CA GLY A 132 0.39 -4.20 -15.67
C GLY A 132 1.72 -3.96 -14.94
N LEU A 133 1.72 -3.62 -13.64
CA LEU A 133 2.95 -3.62 -12.83
C LEU A 133 3.63 -4.99 -12.90
N LYS A 134 4.89 -4.99 -13.31
CA LYS A 134 5.69 -6.22 -13.46
C LYS A 134 6.58 -6.40 -12.22
N VAL A 135 6.30 -7.41 -11.44
CA VAL A 135 7.10 -7.84 -10.29
C VAL A 135 7.09 -9.36 -10.20
N HIS A 136 8.11 -9.95 -9.58
CA HIS A 136 8.17 -11.40 -9.39
C HIS A 136 7.37 -11.85 -8.17
N HIS A 137 7.31 -11.03 -7.13
CA HIS A 137 6.59 -11.31 -5.88
C HIS A 137 5.80 -10.09 -5.40
N ALA A 138 4.72 -10.33 -4.67
CA ALA A 138 4.04 -9.26 -3.94
C ALA A 138 3.79 -9.65 -2.48
N VAL A 139 3.82 -8.66 -1.59
CA VAL A 139 3.46 -8.83 -0.18
C VAL A 139 2.42 -7.79 0.19
N VAL A 140 1.30 -8.23 0.76
CA VAL A 140 0.25 -7.33 1.24
C VAL A 140 0.04 -7.53 2.74
N ILE A 141 0.12 -6.45 3.51
CA ILE A 141 0.12 -6.47 4.97
C ILE A 141 -1.06 -5.66 5.49
N GLY A 142 -1.95 -6.27 6.28
CA GLY A 142 -3.11 -5.59 6.88
C GLY A 142 -4.00 -4.89 5.86
N SER A 143 -4.14 -5.46 4.67
CA SER A 143 -4.85 -4.83 3.55
C SER A 143 -6.36 -5.01 3.64
N GLY A 144 -7.12 -3.96 3.30
CA GLY A 144 -8.55 -4.09 3.00
C GLY A 144 -8.77 -4.88 1.71
N ASP A 145 -9.97 -5.42 1.54
CA ASP A 145 -10.31 -6.24 0.38
C ASP A 145 -11.46 -5.67 -0.47
N ILE A 146 -12.43 -5.02 0.14
CA ILE A 146 -13.62 -4.47 -0.53
C ILE A 146 -13.67 -2.95 -0.36
N VAL A 147 -13.78 -2.22 -1.47
CA VAL A 147 -13.82 -0.74 -1.42
C VAL A 147 -15.07 -0.23 -0.71
N GLN A 148 -16.22 -0.90 -0.87
CA GLN A 148 -17.43 -0.50 -0.16
C GLN A 148 -17.27 -0.61 1.35
N ASP A 149 -16.62 -1.68 1.86
CA ASP A 149 -16.39 -1.86 3.29
C ASP A 149 -15.51 -0.75 3.87
N VAL A 150 -14.52 -0.25 3.10
CA VAL A 150 -13.69 0.91 3.48
C VAL A 150 -14.54 2.18 3.61
N MET A 151 -15.53 2.36 2.73
CA MET A 151 -16.44 3.52 2.80
C MET A 151 -17.45 3.38 3.92
N ASP A 152 -17.92 2.16 4.19
CA ASP A 152 -18.84 1.86 5.28
C ASP A 152 -18.18 2.10 6.64
N ASP A 153 -16.96 1.58 6.84
CA ASP A 153 -16.15 1.81 8.05
C ASP A 153 -15.87 3.32 8.28
N PHE A 154 -15.55 4.06 7.21
CA PHE A 154 -15.36 5.51 7.31
C PHE A 154 -16.63 6.23 7.77
N VAL A 155 -17.79 5.84 7.27
CA VAL A 155 -19.08 6.44 7.62
C VAL A 155 -19.47 6.08 9.05
N GLU A 156 -19.24 4.83 9.46
CA GLU A 156 -19.47 4.33 10.83
C GLU A 156 -18.60 5.07 11.85
N LYS A 157 -17.29 5.17 11.60
CA LYS A 157 -16.33 5.89 12.48
C LYS A 157 -16.65 7.38 12.66
N LEU A 158 -17.37 7.96 11.72
CA LEU A 158 -17.83 9.35 11.81
C LEU A 158 -19.26 9.46 12.34
N GLU A 159 -19.88 8.37 12.76
CA GLU A 159 -21.26 8.32 13.27
C GLU A 159 -22.26 8.94 12.29
N LEU A 160 -22.02 8.80 10.98
CA LEU A 160 -22.90 9.30 9.95
C LEU A 160 -23.99 8.26 9.60
N LYS A 161 -25.07 8.72 8.93
CA LYS A 161 -26.13 7.81 8.47
C LYS A 161 -25.57 6.79 7.47
N PRO A 162 -25.92 5.50 7.55
CA PRO A 162 -25.36 4.42 6.71
C PRO A 162 -25.47 4.67 5.20
N ASN A 163 -26.56 5.33 4.74
CA ASN A 163 -26.74 5.64 3.32
C ASN A 163 -25.68 6.60 2.74
N ILE A 164 -24.93 7.30 3.61
CA ILE A 164 -23.85 8.21 3.18
C ILE A 164 -22.72 7.45 2.48
N SER A 165 -22.42 6.20 2.87
CA SER A 165 -21.39 5.40 2.20
C SER A 165 -21.74 5.09 0.74
N THR A 166 -23.00 4.74 0.47
CA THR A 166 -23.50 4.56 -0.90
C THR A 166 -23.43 5.85 -1.70
N LEU A 167 -23.85 6.97 -1.11
CA LEU A 167 -23.79 8.29 -1.77
C LEU A 167 -22.33 8.70 -2.05
N LEU A 168 -21.42 8.38 -1.12
CA LEU A 168 -19.99 8.62 -1.28
C LEU A 168 -19.43 7.83 -2.46
N ARG A 169 -19.74 6.54 -2.55
CA ARG A 169 -19.35 5.69 -3.67
C ARG A 169 -19.88 6.24 -5.00
N LEU A 170 -21.18 6.53 -5.10
CA LEU A 170 -21.81 7.07 -6.31
C LEU A 170 -21.21 8.42 -6.72
N HIS A 171 -20.85 9.27 -5.75
CA HIS A 171 -20.17 10.54 -6.02
C HIS A 171 -18.82 10.32 -6.73
N PHE A 172 -18.00 9.37 -6.23
CA PHE A 172 -16.72 9.09 -6.85
C PHE A 172 -16.86 8.34 -8.17
N GLU A 173 -17.80 7.42 -8.31
CA GLU A 173 -18.10 6.74 -9.57
C GLU A 173 -18.49 7.74 -10.66
N LYS A 174 -19.35 8.73 -10.33
CA LYS A 174 -19.69 9.81 -11.26
C LYS A 174 -18.49 10.69 -11.61
N LYS A 175 -17.63 10.99 -10.62
CA LYS A 175 -16.47 11.87 -10.81
C LYS A 175 -15.37 11.24 -11.67
N TYR A 176 -15.11 9.93 -11.51
CA TYR A 176 -14.01 9.23 -12.18
C TYR A 176 -14.46 8.37 -13.36
N GLY A 177 -15.75 8.20 -13.58
CA GLY A 177 -16.30 7.42 -14.70
C GLY A 177 -16.16 5.91 -14.55
N GLU A 178 -15.73 5.42 -13.36
CA GLU A 178 -15.50 4.00 -13.08
C GLU A 178 -16.19 3.57 -11.79
N LYS A 179 -16.63 2.29 -11.75
CA LYS A 179 -17.17 1.69 -10.53
C LYS A 179 -16.08 1.52 -9.48
N MET A 180 -16.23 2.14 -8.31
CA MET A 180 -15.23 2.10 -7.24
C MET A 180 -14.95 0.67 -6.76
N ASN A 181 -15.93 -0.20 -6.72
CA ASN A 181 -15.76 -1.60 -6.34
C ASN A 181 -14.86 -2.41 -7.29
N ASN A 182 -14.61 -1.95 -8.52
CA ASN A 182 -13.65 -2.58 -9.44
C ASN A 182 -12.22 -2.55 -8.89
N TYR A 183 -11.94 -1.66 -7.94
CA TYR A 183 -10.65 -1.53 -7.25
C TYR A 183 -10.58 -2.37 -5.96
N SER A 184 -11.57 -3.20 -5.65
CA SER A 184 -11.51 -4.13 -4.53
C SER A 184 -10.36 -5.13 -4.71
N ALA A 185 -9.55 -5.31 -3.64
CA ALA A 185 -8.33 -6.10 -3.72
C ALA A 185 -8.59 -7.58 -4.06
N PHE A 186 -9.72 -8.16 -3.59
CA PHE A 186 -10.08 -9.53 -3.94
C PHE A 186 -10.33 -9.72 -5.45
N LEU A 187 -10.83 -8.69 -6.15
CA LEU A 187 -10.97 -8.74 -7.62
C LEU A 187 -9.61 -8.70 -8.31
N ALA A 188 -8.69 -7.86 -7.81
CA ALA A 188 -7.33 -7.82 -8.33
C ALA A 188 -6.58 -9.14 -8.04
N ALA A 189 -6.80 -9.74 -6.87
CA ALA A 189 -6.23 -11.04 -6.50
C ALA A 189 -6.61 -12.15 -7.48
N LYS A 190 -7.85 -12.19 -7.98
CA LYS A 190 -8.28 -13.17 -9.01
C LYS A 190 -7.46 -13.09 -10.31
N GLU A 191 -6.99 -11.91 -10.66
CA GLU A 191 -6.23 -11.64 -11.88
C GLU A 191 -4.71 -11.70 -11.66
N THR A 192 -4.27 -11.85 -10.41
CA THR A 192 -2.84 -11.93 -10.04
C THR A 192 -2.33 -13.35 -10.22
N ASN A 193 -1.27 -13.51 -11.05
CA ASN A 193 -0.70 -14.81 -11.38
C ASN A 193 0.68 -15.05 -10.72
N ILE A 194 1.28 -14.03 -10.10
CA ILE A 194 2.54 -14.13 -9.38
C ILE A 194 2.32 -14.62 -7.94
N PRO A 195 3.37 -15.14 -7.26
CA PRO A 195 3.31 -15.43 -5.83
C PRO A 195 2.98 -14.20 -5.00
N VAL A 196 2.04 -14.33 -4.06
CA VAL A 196 1.65 -13.26 -3.14
C VAL A 196 1.62 -13.78 -1.70
N LEU A 197 2.34 -13.11 -0.81
CA LEU A 197 2.26 -13.32 0.63
C LEU A 197 1.27 -12.33 1.23
N VAL A 198 0.19 -12.84 1.79
CA VAL A 198 -0.80 -12.05 2.56
C VAL A 198 -0.47 -12.18 4.03
N ILE A 199 -0.28 -11.06 4.71
CA ILE A 199 0.03 -11.00 6.14
C ILE A 199 -1.06 -10.19 6.84
N HIS A 200 -1.69 -10.76 7.88
CA HIS A 200 -2.72 -10.06 8.64
C HIS A 200 -2.68 -10.45 10.11
N ASP A 201 -3.00 -9.51 10.99
CA ASP A 201 -3.11 -9.79 12.42
C ASP A 201 -4.57 -10.07 12.79
N ASN A 202 -4.81 -11.12 13.59
CA ASN A 202 -6.17 -11.46 14.04
C ASN A 202 -6.79 -10.37 14.91
N ASP A 203 -5.95 -9.57 15.58
CA ASP A 203 -6.35 -8.47 16.47
C ASP A 203 -6.18 -7.09 15.82
N ASP A 204 -6.24 -7.01 14.48
CA ASP A 204 -6.18 -5.74 13.75
C ASP A 204 -7.46 -4.92 13.98
N PRO A 205 -7.37 -3.76 14.67
CA PRO A 205 -8.53 -2.94 14.98
C PRO A 205 -8.93 -1.99 13.85
N GLU A 206 -8.09 -1.85 12.82
CA GLU A 206 -8.32 -0.92 11.70
C GLU A 206 -8.94 -1.63 10.50
N VAL A 207 -8.45 -2.85 10.19
CA VAL A 207 -8.92 -3.67 9.07
C VAL A 207 -9.17 -5.10 9.58
N PRO A 208 -10.41 -5.58 9.57
CA PRO A 208 -10.72 -6.93 10.05
C PRO A 208 -9.94 -8.02 9.29
N VAL A 209 -9.44 -9.03 10.01
CA VAL A 209 -8.65 -10.14 9.46
C VAL A 209 -9.35 -10.87 8.32
N LYS A 210 -10.68 -10.87 8.29
CA LYS A 210 -11.49 -11.43 7.20
C LYS A 210 -11.09 -10.87 5.82
N ALA A 211 -10.59 -9.62 5.76
CA ALA A 211 -10.14 -9.01 4.51
C ALA A 211 -8.90 -9.73 3.95
N GLY A 212 -7.89 -9.98 4.80
CA GLY A 212 -6.71 -10.74 4.40
C GLY A 212 -7.03 -12.17 3.98
N ILE A 213 -7.90 -12.85 4.74
CA ILE A 213 -8.37 -14.20 4.42
C ILE A 213 -9.10 -14.21 3.06
N ASN A 214 -9.93 -13.20 2.80
CA ASN A 214 -10.66 -13.10 1.54
C ASN A 214 -9.71 -12.82 0.36
N ILE A 215 -8.73 -11.94 0.49
CA ILE A 215 -7.69 -11.71 -0.54
C ILE A 215 -6.99 -13.04 -0.84
N HIS A 216 -6.49 -13.74 0.18
CA HIS A 216 -5.79 -15.03 0.02
C HIS A 216 -6.66 -16.06 -0.70
N LYS A 217 -7.93 -16.17 -0.36
CA LYS A 217 -8.89 -17.11 -0.99
C LYS A 217 -8.97 -16.97 -2.51
N TYR A 218 -8.79 -15.76 -3.02
CA TYR A 218 -8.91 -15.47 -4.46
C TYR A 218 -7.58 -15.44 -5.21
N LEU A 219 -6.46 -15.54 -4.51
CA LEU A 219 -5.14 -15.66 -5.13
C LEU A 219 -4.93 -17.07 -5.70
N LYS A 220 -4.31 -17.16 -6.89
CA LYS A 220 -3.92 -18.45 -7.47
C LYS A 220 -2.68 -19.01 -6.80
N ASN A 221 -1.71 -18.16 -6.48
CA ASN A 221 -0.43 -18.49 -5.85
C ASN A 221 -0.28 -17.64 -4.57
N GLY A 222 -1.18 -17.86 -3.62
CA GLY A 222 -1.23 -17.13 -2.36
C GLY A 222 -0.67 -17.91 -1.19
N GLU A 223 0.09 -17.24 -0.32
CA GLU A 223 0.42 -17.70 1.01
C GLU A 223 -0.19 -16.78 2.05
N LEU A 224 -0.64 -17.35 3.18
CA LEU A 224 -1.26 -16.59 4.27
C LEU A 224 -0.46 -16.74 5.56
N LEU A 225 -0.06 -15.61 6.14
CA LEU A 225 0.52 -15.53 7.47
C LEU A 225 -0.42 -14.75 8.39
N LEU A 226 -1.01 -15.43 9.36
CA LEU A 226 -1.79 -14.80 10.42
C LEU A 226 -0.93 -14.63 11.67
N THR A 227 -1.05 -13.47 12.31
CA THR A 227 -0.38 -13.14 13.57
C THR A 227 -1.40 -12.76 14.64
N ASN A 228 -0.97 -12.62 15.90
CA ASN A 228 -1.81 -12.23 17.02
C ASN A 228 -1.12 -11.13 17.83
N GLY A 229 -1.88 -10.17 18.32
CA GLY A 229 -1.42 -9.13 19.25
C GLY A 229 -0.53 -8.05 18.64
N LEU A 230 -0.31 -8.05 17.33
CA LEU A 230 0.49 -7.05 16.64
C LEU A 230 -0.37 -5.87 16.14
N GLY A 231 -1.60 -6.15 15.77
CA GLY A 231 -2.53 -5.17 15.21
C GLY A 231 -2.00 -4.56 13.91
N HIS A 232 -2.65 -3.50 13.46
CA HIS A 232 -2.45 -2.90 12.15
C HIS A 232 -1.04 -2.33 11.89
N ARG A 233 -0.37 -1.83 12.94
CA ARG A 233 0.89 -1.05 12.78
C ARG A 233 2.12 -1.73 13.35
N LYS A 234 2.01 -2.42 14.50
CA LYS A 234 3.17 -3.11 15.09
C LYS A 234 3.67 -4.26 14.22
N ILE A 235 2.77 -4.85 13.42
CA ILE A 235 3.07 -5.90 12.46
C ILE A 235 4.20 -5.51 11.48
N LEU A 236 4.30 -4.25 11.08
CA LEU A 236 5.34 -3.71 10.20
C LEU A 236 6.74 -3.73 10.82
N GLY A 237 6.83 -3.87 12.12
CA GLY A 237 8.10 -3.85 12.85
C GLY A 237 8.43 -5.15 13.57
N ASN A 238 7.63 -6.19 13.39
CA ASN A 238 7.85 -7.48 14.02
C ASN A 238 8.94 -8.29 13.28
N ALA A 239 9.97 -8.72 14.01
CA ALA A 239 11.13 -9.38 13.42
C ALA A 239 10.75 -10.66 12.65
N LYS A 240 9.88 -11.52 13.20
CA LYS A 240 9.43 -12.76 12.54
C LYS A 240 8.64 -12.50 11.26
N VAL A 241 7.82 -11.45 11.26
CA VAL A 241 7.08 -11.02 10.05
C VAL A 241 8.06 -10.55 8.98
N ILE A 242 9.03 -9.74 9.34
CA ILE A 242 10.05 -9.23 8.41
C ILE A 242 10.91 -10.36 7.86
N GLU A 243 11.37 -11.26 8.72
CA GLU A 243 12.11 -12.47 8.32
C GLU A 243 11.32 -13.30 7.29
N ARG A 244 10.02 -13.49 7.54
CA ARG A 244 9.14 -14.21 6.61
C ARG A 244 9.00 -13.50 5.27
N ILE A 245 8.92 -12.16 5.25
CA ILE A 245 8.90 -11.35 4.03
C ILE A 245 10.18 -11.55 3.22
N VAL A 246 11.34 -11.40 3.88
CA VAL A 246 12.65 -11.56 3.23
C VAL A 246 12.83 -12.98 2.68
N HIS A 247 12.42 -13.98 3.45
CA HIS A 247 12.46 -15.39 3.00
C HIS A 247 11.57 -15.61 1.77
N PHE A 248 10.35 -15.10 1.79
CA PHE A 248 9.40 -15.23 0.67
C PHE A 248 9.92 -14.58 -0.62
N ILE A 249 10.54 -13.41 -0.54
CA ILE A 249 11.06 -12.71 -1.72
C ILE A 249 12.30 -13.45 -2.29
N ASN A 250 13.06 -14.15 -1.45
CA ASN A 250 14.23 -14.92 -1.85
C ASN A 250 13.88 -16.34 -2.33
N SER A 251 12.65 -16.81 -2.15
CA SER A 251 12.22 -18.11 -2.68
C SER A 251 12.07 -18.05 -4.20
N LYS A 252 12.60 -19.10 -4.87
CA LYS A 252 12.55 -19.23 -6.34
C LYS A 252 11.18 -19.73 -6.80
#